data_05e31a5b4bf5ac0b2d3143dfb374210d
#
_entry.id   05e31a5b4bf5ac0b2d3143dfb374210d
#
_cell.length_a   1.000
_cell.length_b   1.000
_cell.length_c   1.000
_cell.angle_alpha   90.00
_cell.angle_beta   90.00
_cell.angle_gamma   90.00
#
_symmetry.space_group_name_H-M   'P 1'
#
loop_
_entity.id
_entity.type
_entity.pdbx_description
1 polymer ?
#
loop_
_entity_poly.entity_id
_entity_poly.type
_entity_poly.pdbx_seq_one_letter_code
_entity_poly.pdbx_strand_id
1 'polypeptide(L)'
;MPELVLADTSIWVTHFKEGQKHLTQLLEQGLIACHPYIIGELACGSLKKRREIIQLLEALPVVDVLDNTEIIEFIESRKLMSIGIGYVDIHLLGSSLLSNTPLWTFDKALVKAAKFLDIAYISKSKR
;
A
#
# COMPACT_ATOMS: atom_id res chain seq x y z
N MET A 1 5.41 -16.54 -11.81
CA MET A 1 5.28 -16.33 -10.36
C MET A 1 4.21 -15.29 -10.08
N PRO A 2 3.28 -15.56 -9.18
CA PRO A 2 2.33 -14.54 -8.77
C PRO A 2 3.06 -13.37 -8.13
N GLU A 3 2.56 -12.18 -8.39
CA GLU A 3 3.14 -10.97 -7.84
C GLU A 3 2.58 -10.67 -6.46
N LEU A 4 3.42 -10.13 -5.60
CA LEU A 4 2.94 -9.52 -4.37
C LEU A 4 2.16 -8.25 -4.71
N VAL A 5 1.22 -7.90 -3.84
CA VAL A 5 0.42 -6.68 -3.97
C VAL A 5 0.57 -5.89 -2.69
N LEU A 6 0.86 -4.60 -2.81
CA LEU A 6 0.93 -3.71 -1.66
C LEU A 6 -0.44 -3.08 -1.46
N ALA A 7 -1.15 -3.50 -0.42
CA ALA A 7 -2.47 -2.94 -0.08
C ALA A 7 -2.26 -1.76 0.87
N ASP A 8 -2.75 -0.58 0.48
CA ASP A 8 -2.56 0.59 1.32
C ASP A 8 -3.57 0.64 2.48
N THR A 9 -3.46 1.67 3.29
CA THR A 9 -4.29 1.83 4.48
C THR A 9 -5.79 1.78 4.15
N SER A 10 -6.22 2.37 3.03
CA SER A 10 -7.65 2.40 2.67
C SER A 10 -8.23 1.00 2.47
N ILE A 11 -7.44 0.09 1.91
CA ILE A 11 -7.87 -1.30 1.72
C ILE A 11 -8.04 -1.99 3.08
N TRP A 12 -7.05 -1.82 3.98
CA TRP A 12 -7.10 -2.43 5.31
C TRP A 12 -8.24 -1.88 6.15
N VAL A 13 -8.47 -0.57 6.11
CA VAL A 13 -9.56 0.06 6.86
C VAL A 13 -10.91 -0.49 6.40
N THR A 14 -11.11 -0.60 5.08
CA THR A 14 -12.33 -1.20 4.54
C THR A 14 -12.49 -2.64 5.00
N HIS A 15 -11.39 -3.40 4.97
CA HIS A 15 -11.41 -4.80 5.40
C HIS A 15 -11.82 -4.94 6.86
N PHE A 16 -11.29 -4.09 7.75
CA PHE A 16 -11.61 -4.17 9.17
C PHE A 16 -13.04 -3.76 9.47
N LYS A 17 -13.63 -2.89 8.63
CA LYS A 17 -15.00 -2.44 8.85
C LYS A 17 -16.04 -3.41 8.30
N GLU A 18 -15.84 -3.92 7.10
CA GLU A 18 -16.90 -4.67 6.42
C GLU A 18 -16.40 -5.91 5.68
N GLY A 19 -15.11 -6.19 5.79
CA GLY A 19 -14.50 -7.28 5.05
C GLY A 19 -14.22 -6.90 3.60
N GLN A 20 -13.06 -7.31 3.12
CA GLN A 20 -12.68 -7.13 1.73
C GLN A 20 -12.29 -8.50 1.19
N LYS A 21 -13.20 -9.09 0.42
CA LYS A 21 -13.06 -10.48 -0.01
C LYS A 21 -11.78 -10.73 -0.80
N HIS A 22 -11.44 -9.81 -1.70
CA HIS A 22 -10.24 -9.99 -2.52
C HIS A 22 -8.96 -9.92 -1.67
N LEU A 23 -8.95 -9.05 -0.67
CA LEU A 23 -7.81 -8.99 0.25
C LEU A 23 -7.66 -10.32 1.00
N THR A 24 -8.77 -10.87 1.47
CA THR A 24 -8.74 -12.17 2.15
C THR A 24 -8.14 -13.25 1.25
N GLN A 25 -8.56 -13.29 -0.01
CA GLN A 25 -8.04 -14.27 -0.96
C GLN A 25 -6.54 -14.12 -1.17
N LEU A 26 -6.06 -12.89 -1.32
CA LEU A 26 -4.64 -12.63 -1.52
C LEU A 26 -3.83 -12.96 -0.26
N LEU A 27 -4.39 -12.67 0.91
CA LEU A 27 -3.74 -13.04 2.19
C LEU A 27 -3.58 -14.55 2.31
N GLU A 28 -4.62 -15.29 1.94
CA GLU A 28 -4.56 -16.76 1.99
C GLU A 28 -3.51 -17.32 1.03
N GLN A 29 -3.27 -16.63 -0.06
CA GLN A 29 -2.27 -17.03 -1.05
C GLN A 29 -0.87 -16.53 -0.73
N GLY A 30 -0.72 -15.74 0.34
CA GLY A 30 0.57 -15.18 0.70
C GLY A 30 1.05 -14.07 -0.24
N LEU A 31 0.12 -13.36 -0.87
CA LEU A 31 0.45 -12.38 -1.91
C LEU A 31 0.31 -10.92 -1.48
N ILE A 32 0.06 -10.66 -0.19
CA ILE A 32 -0.05 -9.28 0.30
C ILE A 32 1.28 -8.86 0.95
N ALA A 33 1.82 -7.76 0.46
CA ALA A 33 2.97 -7.10 1.06
C ALA A 33 2.51 -5.93 1.91
N CYS A 34 3.35 -5.51 2.83
CA CYS A 34 3.05 -4.38 3.70
C CYS A 34 4.22 -3.40 3.71
N HIS A 35 3.99 -2.25 4.32
CA HIS A 35 4.96 -1.17 4.43
C HIS A 35 4.92 -0.67 5.88
N PRO A 36 6.07 -0.34 6.49
CA PRO A 36 6.07 0.15 7.87
C PRO A 36 5.16 1.33 8.12
N TYR A 37 5.02 2.24 7.15
CA TYR A 37 4.14 3.41 7.32
C TYR A 37 2.67 3.03 7.31
N ILE A 38 2.30 1.98 6.58
CA ILE A 38 0.92 1.46 6.63
C ILE A 38 0.64 0.90 8.02
N ILE A 39 1.56 0.11 8.55
CA ILE A 39 1.43 -0.44 9.90
C ILE A 39 1.30 0.71 10.90
N GLY A 40 2.14 1.73 10.77
CA GLY A 40 2.09 2.89 11.65
C GLY A 40 0.77 3.62 11.59
N GLU A 41 0.24 3.85 10.40
CA GLU A 41 -1.06 4.51 10.23
C GLU A 41 -2.19 3.71 10.85
N LEU A 42 -2.19 2.40 10.64
CA LEU A 42 -3.21 1.53 11.23
C LEU A 42 -3.08 1.49 12.74
N ALA A 43 -1.85 1.52 13.25
CA ALA A 43 -1.60 1.53 14.68
C ALA A 43 -2.10 2.80 15.36
N CYS A 44 -2.18 3.91 14.62
CA CYS A 44 -2.72 5.17 15.14
C CYS A 44 -4.24 5.15 15.30
N GLY A 45 -4.91 4.21 14.65
CA GLY A 45 -6.36 4.13 14.68
C GLY A 45 -6.88 3.22 15.79
N SER A 46 -8.20 3.03 15.80
CA SER A 46 -8.87 2.15 16.75
C SER A 46 -8.99 0.76 16.13
N LEU A 47 -8.16 -0.16 16.58
CA LEU A 47 -8.19 -1.53 16.09
C LEU A 47 -8.77 -2.45 17.16
N LYS A 48 -9.75 -3.26 16.77
CA LYS A 48 -10.19 -4.38 17.58
C LYS A 48 -9.14 -5.47 17.47
N LYS A 49 -8.87 -6.16 18.59
CA LYS A 49 -7.82 -7.19 18.64
C LYS A 49 -6.48 -6.64 18.16
N ARG A 50 -6.15 -5.48 18.66
CA ARG A 50 -5.01 -4.68 18.22
C ARG A 50 -3.71 -5.47 18.14
N ARG A 51 -3.37 -6.21 19.19
CA ARG A 51 -2.10 -6.97 19.23
C ARG A 51 -2.05 -8.00 18.11
N GLU A 52 -3.14 -8.73 17.90
CA GLU A 52 -3.19 -9.75 16.86
C GLU A 52 -3.03 -9.14 15.48
N ILE A 53 -3.70 -8.02 15.23
CA ILE A 53 -3.65 -7.35 13.92
C ILE A 53 -2.25 -6.83 13.65
N ILE A 54 -1.63 -6.15 14.61
CA ILE A 54 -0.28 -5.62 14.41
C ILE A 54 0.72 -6.75 14.17
N GLN A 55 0.62 -7.85 14.92
CA GLN A 55 1.50 -8.99 14.71
C GLN A 55 1.32 -9.61 13.33
N LEU A 56 0.07 -9.70 12.86
CA LEU A 56 -0.21 -10.20 11.52
C LEU A 56 0.45 -9.31 10.46
N LEU A 57 0.28 -8.00 10.57
CA LEU A 57 0.84 -7.05 9.61
C LEU A 57 2.36 -7.12 9.59
N GLU A 58 2.98 -7.23 10.77
CA GLU A 58 4.44 -7.29 10.87
C GLU A 58 5.01 -8.60 10.32
N ALA A 59 4.18 -9.64 10.23
CA ALA A 59 4.61 -10.93 9.68
C ALA A 59 4.49 -11.01 8.16
N LEU A 60 3.84 -10.02 7.52
CA LEU A 60 3.70 -10.01 6.08
C LEU A 60 5.02 -9.63 5.40
N PRO A 61 5.22 -10.02 4.13
CA PRO A 61 6.37 -9.52 3.37
C PRO A 61 6.39 -8.01 3.35
N VAL A 62 7.58 -7.42 3.44
CA VAL A 62 7.73 -5.96 3.49
C VAL A 62 8.41 -5.49 2.22
N VAL A 63 7.87 -4.43 1.60
CA VAL A 63 8.50 -3.82 0.43
C VAL A 63 9.72 -3.01 0.85
N ASP A 64 10.59 -2.71 -0.10
CA ASP A 64 11.77 -1.88 0.16
C ASP A 64 11.33 -0.46 0.50
N VAL A 65 11.96 0.13 1.52
CA VAL A 65 11.65 1.48 1.99
C VAL A 65 12.74 2.43 1.50
N LEU A 66 12.32 3.57 0.95
CA LEU A 66 13.25 4.59 0.51
C LEU A 66 13.65 5.49 1.68
N ASP A 67 14.90 5.94 1.70
CA ASP A 67 15.31 6.93 2.68
C ASP A 67 14.86 8.33 2.23
N ASN A 68 15.10 9.32 3.08
CA ASN A 68 14.61 10.67 2.80
C ASN A 68 15.23 11.27 1.53
N THR A 69 16.52 11.02 1.31
CA THR A 69 17.18 11.51 0.10
C THR A 69 16.58 10.88 -1.15
N GLU A 70 16.38 9.58 -1.11
CA GLU A 70 15.79 8.86 -2.23
C GLU A 70 14.37 9.33 -2.53
N ILE A 71 13.57 9.58 -1.50
CA ILE A 71 12.20 10.01 -1.70
C ILE A 71 12.13 11.41 -2.31
N ILE A 72 13.02 12.32 -1.89
CA ILE A 72 13.07 13.66 -2.47
C ILE A 72 13.47 13.58 -3.95
N GLU A 73 14.46 12.77 -4.29
CA GLU A 73 14.85 12.56 -5.68
C GLU A 73 13.71 11.98 -6.50
N PHE A 74 12.96 11.04 -5.92
CA PHE A 74 11.81 10.44 -6.59
C PHE A 74 10.75 11.48 -6.90
N ILE A 75 10.42 12.34 -5.93
CA ILE A 75 9.45 13.42 -6.13
C ILE A 75 9.89 14.33 -7.27
N GLU A 76 11.15 14.73 -7.26
CA GLU A 76 11.69 15.65 -8.28
C GLU A 76 11.72 15.02 -9.66
N SER A 77 12.23 13.81 -9.76
CA SER A 77 12.40 13.15 -11.07
C SER A 77 11.08 12.79 -11.72
N ARG A 78 10.07 12.46 -10.93
CA ARG A 78 8.76 12.07 -11.45
C ARG A 78 7.73 13.20 -11.38
N LYS A 79 8.14 14.38 -10.89
CA LYS A 79 7.30 15.57 -10.82
C LYS A 79 6.02 15.32 -10.02
N LEU A 80 6.21 14.79 -8.82
CA LEU A 80 5.07 14.39 -7.98
C LEU A 80 4.66 15.45 -6.97
N MET A 81 5.23 16.66 -7.08
CA MET A 81 4.84 17.75 -6.20
C MET A 81 3.47 18.29 -6.59
N SER A 82 2.72 18.71 -5.60
CA SER A 82 1.43 19.42 -5.77
C SER A 82 0.36 18.63 -6.53
N ILE A 83 0.37 17.31 -6.42
CA ILE A 83 -0.60 16.47 -7.13
C ILE A 83 -1.71 15.94 -6.22
N GLY A 84 -1.79 16.45 -4.99
CA GLY A 84 -2.91 16.10 -4.11
C GLY A 84 -2.72 14.86 -3.26
N ILE A 85 -1.50 14.35 -3.16
CA ILE A 85 -1.21 13.21 -2.29
C ILE A 85 -0.14 13.60 -1.27
N GLY A 86 -0.16 12.94 -0.12
CA GLY A 86 0.74 13.25 0.97
C GLY A 86 2.03 12.45 0.94
N TYR A 87 2.87 12.77 1.91
CA TYR A 87 4.21 12.20 2.01
C TYR A 87 4.21 10.68 2.14
N VAL A 88 3.32 10.15 2.98
CA VAL A 88 3.23 8.69 3.15
C VAL A 88 2.85 8.02 1.83
N ASP A 89 1.87 8.58 1.12
CA ASP A 89 1.46 8.03 -0.17
C ASP A 89 2.59 8.06 -1.20
N ILE A 90 3.40 9.12 -1.19
CA ILE A 90 4.58 9.19 -2.05
C ILE A 90 5.54 8.04 -1.72
N HIS A 91 5.74 7.75 -0.43
CA HIS A 91 6.57 6.63 -0.01
C HIS A 91 6.03 5.30 -0.55
N LEU A 92 4.70 5.12 -0.51
CA LEU A 92 4.10 3.89 -1.01
C LEU A 92 4.33 3.74 -2.51
N LEU A 93 4.20 4.82 -3.26
CA LEU A 93 4.47 4.81 -4.70
C LEU A 93 5.94 4.46 -4.98
N GLY A 94 6.85 5.09 -4.26
CA GLY A 94 8.28 4.83 -4.45
C GLY A 94 8.66 3.40 -4.10
N SER A 95 8.15 2.90 -3.00
CA SER A 95 8.40 1.52 -2.57
C SER A 95 7.81 0.52 -3.57
N SER A 96 6.62 0.81 -4.10
CA SER A 96 5.98 -0.03 -5.12
C SER A 96 6.86 -0.14 -6.36
N LEU A 97 7.39 0.98 -6.83
CA LEU A 97 8.27 0.98 -7.99
C LEU A 97 9.59 0.25 -7.71
N LEU A 98 10.21 0.56 -6.57
CA LEU A 98 11.49 -0.04 -6.23
C LEU A 98 11.39 -1.55 -6.06
N SER A 99 10.30 -2.01 -5.46
CA SER A 99 10.07 -3.44 -5.20
C SER A 99 9.34 -4.15 -6.33
N ASN A 100 8.96 -3.42 -7.38
CA ASN A 100 8.16 -3.93 -8.49
C ASN A 100 6.90 -4.64 -7.98
N THR A 101 6.21 -3.99 -7.04
CA THR A 101 5.03 -4.52 -6.37
C THR A 101 3.88 -3.54 -6.58
N PRO A 102 2.84 -3.91 -7.36
CA PRO A 102 1.76 -2.95 -7.64
C PRO A 102 1.04 -2.50 -6.38
N LEU A 103 0.57 -1.26 -6.40
CA LEU A 103 -0.10 -0.62 -5.28
C LEU A 103 -1.61 -0.71 -5.45
N TRP A 104 -2.29 -1.24 -4.44
CA TRP A 104 -3.75 -1.36 -4.41
C TRP A 104 -4.31 -0.37 -3.41
N THR A 105 -5.16 0.53 -3.88
CA THR A 105 -5.73 1.59 -3.06
C THR A 105 -7.13 1.95 -3.56
N PHE A 106 -7.97 2.44 -2.65
CA PHE A 106 -9.27 3.00 -3.00
C PHE A 106 -9.24 4.53 -3.09
N ASP A 107 -8.12 5.15 -2.70
CA ASP A 107 -7.98 6.62 -2.76
C ASP A 107 -7.81 7.06 -4.21
N LYS A 108 -8.73 7.90 -4.70
CA LYS A 108 -8.76 8.29 -6.11
C LYS A 108 -7.50 9.00 -6.57
N ALA A 109 -6.97 9.89 -5.76
CA ALA A 109 -5.76 10.63 -6.12
C ALA A 109 -4.56 9.69 -6.20
N LEU A 110 -4.48 8.74 -5.27
CA LEU A 110 -3.38 7.78 -5.26
C LEU A 110 -3.51 6.79 -6.42
N VAL A 111 -4.73 6.36 -6.75
CA VAL A 111 -4.96 5.53 -7.93
C VAL A 111 -4.45 6.22 -9.19
N LYS A 112 -4.78 7.50 -9.33
CA LYS A 112 -4.36 8.28 -10.50
C LYS A 112 -2.84 8.35 -10.59
N ALA A 113 -2.17 8.62 -9.48
CA ALA A 113 -0.71 8.68 -9.45
C ALA A 113 -0.09 7.32 -9.75
N ALA A 114 -0.64 6.25 -9.19
CA ALA A 114 -0.13 4.90 -9.43
C ALA A 114 -0.28 4.51 -10.90
N LYS A 115 -1.39 4.88 -11.52
CA LYS A 115 -1.60 4.63 -12.95
C LYS A 115 -0.61 5.41 -13.80
N PHE A 116 -0.36 6.66 -13.44
CA PHE A 116 0.62 7.50 -14.14
C PHE A 116 2.01 6.87 -14.10
N LEU A 117 2.36 6.24 -12.99
CA LEU A 117 3.66 5.58 -12.81
C LEU A 117 3.65 4.12 -13.25
N ASP A 118 2.53 3.64 -13.78
CA ASP A 118 2.36 2.28 -14.25
C ASP A 118 2.62 1.23 -13.17
N ILE A 119 2.14 1.51 -11.96
CA ILE A 119 2.33 0.62 -10.81
C ILE A 119 1.00 0.37 -10.07
N ALA A 120 -0.14 0.67 -10.68
CA ALA A 120 -1.43 0.45 -10.07
C ALA A 120 -1.84 -1.01 -10.14
N TYR A 121 -2.31 -1.54 -9.03
CA TYR A 121 -2.92 -2.87 -9.01
C TYR A 121 -4.40 -2.76 -9.39
N ILE A 122 -4.84 -3.54 -10.36
CA ILE A 122 -6.23 -3.57 -10.78
C ILE A 122 -6.81 -4.92 -10.38
N SER A 123 -7.76 -4.90 -9.44
CA SER A 123 -8.40 -6.11 -8.98
C SER A 123 -9.40 -6.60 -10.03
N LYS A 124 -9.23 -7.85 -10.46
CA LYS A 124 -10.15 -8.46 -11.43
C LYS A 124 -11.43 -8.95 -10.77
N SER A 125 -11.44 -9.07 -9.45
CA SER A 125 -12.60 -9.58 -8.74
C SER A 125 -13.75 -8.60 -8.66
N LYS A 126 -13.56 -7.38 -9.16
CA LYS A 126 -14.60 -6.36 -9.14
C LYS A 126 -15.70 -6.60 -10.18
N ARG A 127 -15.47 -7.48 -11.09
CA ARG A 127 -16.48 -7.74 -12.12
C ARG A 127 -17.54 -8.69 -11.68
#